data_cb37eb2e1d7889629f104e0f74167609
#
_entry.id   cb37eb2e1d7889629f104e0f74167609
#
_cell.length_a   1.000
_cell.length_b   1.000
_cell.length_c   1.000
_cell.angle_alpha   90.00
_cell.angle_beta   90.00
_cell.angle_gamma   90.00
#
_symmetry.space_group_name_H-M   'P 1'
#
loop_
_entity.id
_entity.type
_entity.pdbx_description
1 polymer ?
#
loop_
_entity_poly.entity_id
_entity_poly.type
_entity_poly.pdbx_seq_one_letter_code
_entity_poly.pdbx_strand_id
1 'polypeptide(L)'
;MFFAALNRTLIISMSLAPLALLAPSALAQSETEAVVMKLQDEFVYGRNRGPKMGYVEPEVFEPLSDPLYRAGYKNYRPVGVTGEQMRMNAMDRTKDLGTILACADGWFWPFSRTARNNEPAGLEVEILNSIAKKHDLNIDMMWVNMSTRFGYGAPGGAFDLSINRGLCDIVLGLTVTGSDDHQLDPSQIVYSKPFMRTGFVLVTQGPAKGLTSLDDVKNLNVKLGLPAYSPMSDYADENGIPHETFFQNFRVIDAMVEGKVDAAMIWSGAISQAKLNRPEGQFQMVKGYVPIPEMRWDSAWGLKKTEVEFKKFIDDAFDEMLESGEIKRIVERYGMPYYPPME
;
A
#
# COMPACT_ATOMS: atom_id res chain seq x y z
N MET A 1 -27.49 46.10 -70.32
CA MET A 1 -27.63 47.26 -69.41
C MET A 1 -28.49 46.82 -68.23
N PHE A 2 -28.07 47.18 -67.07
CA PHE A 2 -28.68 47.08 -65.76
C PHE A 2 -28.34 45.85 -64.94
N PHE A 3 -27.46 46.09 -63.95
CA PHE A 3 -27.07 45.28 -62.80
C PHE A 3 -28.23 45.14 -61.79
N ALA A 4 -28.43 43.93 -61.28
CA ALA A 4 -29.20 43.68 -60.07
C ALA A 4 -28.34 43.00 -59.04
N ALA A 5 -28.14 43.68 -57.92
CA ALA A 5 -27.37 43.21 -56.77
C ALA A 5 -28.15 42.16 -55.97
N LEU A 6 -27.53 41.00 -55.69
CA LEU A 6 -28.06 39.99 -54.77
C LEU A 6 -27.51 40.25 -53.36
N ASN A 7 -28.42 40.60 -52.46
CA ASN A 7 -28.18 40.60 -51.03
C ASN A 7 -28.15 39.15 -50.51
N ARG A 8 -27.01 38.70 -50.01
CA ARG A 8 -26.89 37.41 -49.29
C ARG A 8 -26.95 37.68 -47.78
N THR A 9 -28.07 37.34 -47.21
CA THR A 9 -28.23 37.27 -45.76
C THR A 9 -27.56 36.02 -45.22
N LEU A 10 -26.51 36.16 -44.41
CA LEU A 10 -25.82 35.08 -43.75
C LEU A 10 -26.61 34.69 -42.49
N ILE A 11 -27.26 33.54 -42.51
CA ILE A 11 -27.89 32.96 -41.33
C ILE A 11 -26.83 32.18 -40.58
N ILE A 12 -26.35 32.70 -39.44
CA ILE A 12 -25.48 31.95 -38.53
C ILE A 12 -26.39 31.07 -37.66
N SER A 13 -26.45 29.81 -37.95
CA SER A 13 -27.06 28.81 -37.06
C SER A 13 -26.09 28.51 -35.91
N MET A 14 -26.34 29.02 -34.74
CA MET A 14 -25.72 28.55 -33.49
C MET A 14 -26.29 27.16 -33.15
N SER A 15 -25.53 26.14 -33.39
CA SER A 15 -25.81 24.81 -32.83
C SER A 15 -25.42 24.80 -31.34
N LEU A 16 -26.41 24.78 -30.48
CA LEU A 16 -26.26 24.48 -29.08
C LEU A 16 -25.86 22.97 -28.97
N ALA A 17 -24.59 22.71 -28.73
CA ALA A 17 -24.15 21.38 -28.31
C ALA A 17 -24.69 21.09 -26.90
N PRO A 18 -25.24 19.89 -26.63
CA PRO A 18 -25.70 19.55 -25.30
C PRO A 18 -24.48 19.46 -24.36
N LEU A 19 -24.53 20.21 -23.25
CA LEU A 19 -23.62 19.93 -22.12
C LEU A 19 -23.84 18.49 -21.67
N ALA A 20 -22.92 17.62 -22.03
CA ALA A 20 -22.86 16.29 -21.45
C ALA A 20 -22.54 16.45 -19.95
N LEU A 21 -23.49 16.08 -19.10
CA LEU A 21 -23.25 15.87 -17.69
C LEU A 21 -22.14 14.81 -17.56
N LEU A 22 -20.95 15.23 -17.20
CA LEU A 22 -19.85 14.34 -16.87
C LEU A 22 -20.28 13.48 -15.68
N ALA A 23 -20.35 12.18 -15.90
CA ALA A 23 -20.71 11.22 -14.88
C ALA A 23 -19.69 11.23 -13.72
N PRO A 24 -20.12 10.99 -12.46
CA PRO A 24 -19.22 10.99 -11.30
C PRO A 24 -18.01 10.04 -11.42
N SER A 25 -18.08 9.04 -12.29
CA SER A 25 -16.97 8.13 -12.61
C SER A 25 -15.78 8.80 -13.30
N ALA A 26 -15.98 9.87 -14.05
CA ALA A 26 -14.90 10.59 -14.74
C ALA A 26 -14.06 11.45 -13.78
N LEU A 27 -14.66 12.01 -12.74
CA LEU A 27 -13.94 12.75 -11.70
C LEU A 27 -13.07 11.82 -10.85
N ALA A 28 -13.59 10.67 -10.46
CA ALA A 28 -12.82 9.68 -9.71
C ALA A 28 -11.66 9.07 -10.54
N GLN A 29 -11.86 8.87 -11.84
CA GLN A 29 -10.77 8.45 -12.74
C GLN A 29 -9.71 9.55 -12.90
N SER A 30 -10.08 10.81 -13.00
CA SER A 30 -9.13 11.92 -13.14
C SER A 30 -8.28 12.13 -11.88
N GLU A 31 -8.84 11.93 -10.70
CA GLU A 31 -8.08 12.00 -9.44
C GLU A 31 -7.10 10.83 -9.30
N THR A 32 -7.51 9.62 -9.68
CA THR A 32 -6.63 8.45 -9.69
C THR A 32 -5.51 8.62 -10.74
N GLU A 33 -5.83 9.12 -11.93
CA GLU A 33 -4.85 9.44 -12.97
C GLU A 33 -3.90 10.56 -12.54
N ALA A 34 -4.39 11.59 -11.87
CA ALA A 34 -3.55 12.67 -11.35
C ALA A 34 -2.59 12.20 -10.26
N VAL A 35 -3.03 11.31 -9.35
CA VAL A 35 -2.16 10.66 -8.35
C VAL A 35 -1.15 9.78 -9.05
N VAL A 36 -1.56 8.96 -10.02
CA VAL A 36 -0.67 8.07 -10.79
C VAL A 36 0.35 8.90 -11.58
N MET A 37 -0.06 9.97 -12.26
CA MET A 37 0.85 10.85 -13.00
C MET A 37 1.82 11.57 -12.07
N LYS A 38 1.36 12.15 -10.97
CA LYS A 38 2.23 12.76 -9.96
C LYS A 38 3.24 11.76 -9.42
N LEU A 39 2.81 10.53 -9.20
CA LEU A 39 3.68 9.46 -8.77
C LEU A 39 4.66 9.01 -9.86
N GLN A 40 4.27 9.02 -11.13
CA GLN A 40 5.15 8.71 -12.27
C GLN A 40 6.24 9.78 -12.46
N ASP A 41 5.90 11.05 -12.33
CA ASP A 41 6.86 12.16 -12.42
C ASP A 41 7.87 12.15 -11.26
N GLU A 42 7.43 11.76 -10.07
CA GLU A 42 8.27 11.59 -8.88
C GLU A 42 9.10 10.30 -8.92
N PHE A 43 8.68 9.29 -9.71
CA PHE A 43 9.30 7.98 -9.85
C PHE A 43 9.77 7.72 -11.27
N VAL A 44 10.87 8.30 -11.64
CA VAL A 44 11.66 7.73 -12.73
C VAL A 44 12.24 6.42 -12.22
N TYR A 45 11.55 5.33 -12.48
CA TYR A 45 12.16 4.01 -12.46
C TYR A 45 13.27 3.98 -13.52
N GLY A 46 14.43 4.45 -13.15
CA GLY A 46 15.63 4.08 -13.88
C GLY A 46 15.70 2.55 -13.80
N ARG A 47 15.81 1.90 -14.94
CA ARG A 47 15.82 0.43 -15.10
C ARG A 47 16.79 -0.34 -14.19
N ASN A 48 17.58 0.33 -13.37
CA ASN A 48 18.59 -0.26 -12.50
C ASN A 48 18.73 0.35 -11.11
N ARG A 49 17.85 1.29 -10.73
CA ARG A 49 17.93 1.84 -9.38
C ARG A 49 16.49 2.07 -8.93
N GLY A 50 15.96 1.12 -8.19
CA GLY A 50 14.87 1.42 -7.30
C GLY A 50 15.16 2.72 -6.57
N PRO A 51 14.14 3.47 -6.09
CA PRO A 51 14.39 4.60 -5.25
C PRO A 51 15.43 4.12 -4.23
N LYS A 52 16.48 4.86 -4.03
CA LYS A 52 17.41 4.56 -2.96
C LYS A 52 16.57 4.70 -1.69
N MET A 53 16.34 3.59 -0.95
CA MET A 53 15.53 3.52 0.25
C MET A 53 15.81 4.75 1.08
N GLY A 54 14.75 5.39 1.62
CA GLY A 54 14.72 6.54 2.47
C GLY A 54 16.09 6.91 2.92
N TYR A 55 16.82 7.36 1.94
CA TYR A 55 18.19 7.06 1.91
C TYR A 55 18.85 8.10 2.77
N VAL A 56 18.98 7.68 3.91
CA VAL A 56 20.19 7.95 4.62
C VAL A 56 21.32 7.53 3.69
N GLU A 57 22.21 8.43 3.35
CA GLU A 57 23.39 8.21 2.53
C GLU A 57 24.01 6.85 2.84
N PRO A 58 24.58 6.13 1.86
CA PRO A 58 25.18 4.80 2.08
C PRO A 58 26.06 4.71 3.30
N GLU A 59 26.69 5.80 3.68
CA GLU A 59 27.52 5.94 4.86
C GLU A 59 26.78 5.76 6.18
N VAL A 60 25.47 5.99 6.20
CA VAL A 60 24.59 5.73 7.37
C VAL A 60 23.93 4.35 7.28
N PHE A 61 23.92 3.77 6.09
CA PHE A 61 23.51 2.36 5.85
C PHE A 61 24.69 1.39 5.87
N GLU A 62 25.88 1.84 6.13
CA GLU A 62 26.94 0.93 6.52
C GLU A 62 26.57 0.28 7.84
N PRO A 63 26.87 -0.94 7.90
CA PRO A 63 25.85 -1.97 7.90
C PRO A 63 25.25 -2.07 9.28
N LEU A 64 24.02 -2.52 9.36
CA LEU A 64 23.37 -3.12 10.53
C LEU A 64 24.29 -4.14 11.27
N SER A 65 25.42 -4.51 10.71
CA SER A 65 26.51 -5.29 11.28
C SER A 65 27.52 -4.47 12.07
N ASP A 66 27.57 -3.14 11.92
CA ASP A 66 28.51 -2.32 12.69
C ASP A 66 28.02 -2.13 14.14
N PRO A 67 28.82 -2.59 15.13
CA PRO A 67 28.49 -2.36 16.53
C PRO A 67 28.35 -0.88 16.90
N LEU A 68 29.02 0.04 16.21
CA LEU A 68 28.95 1.49 16.42
C LEU A 68 27.61 2.04 15.91
N TYR A 69 27.10 1.53 14.80
CA TYR A 69 25.78 1.85 14.30
C TYR A 69 24.68 1.40 15.29
N ARG A 70 24.80 0.18 15.82
CA ARG A 70 23.92 -0.31 16.88
C ARG A 70 24.02 0.53 18.16
N ALA A 71 25.19 1.02 18.51
CA ALA A 71 25.38 1.94 19.64
C ALA A 71 24.79 3.33 19.35
N GLY A 72 24.90 3.84 18.12
CA GLY A 72 24.29 5.08 17.67
C GLY A 72 22.75 5.05 17.78
N TYR A 73 22.13 3.95 17.40
CA TYR A 73 20.67 3.78 17.54
C TYR A 73 20.18 3.85 18.98
N LYS A 74 20.97 3.44 19.96
CA LYS A 74 20.59 3.56 21.40
C LYS A 74 20.35 4.99 21.86
N ASN A 75 20.94 5.96 21.16
CA ASN A 75 20.83 7.38 21.48
C ASN A 75 20.02 8.15 20.44
N TYR A 76 19.46 7.49 19.42
CA TYR A 76 18.64 8.15 18.43
C TYR A 76 17.37 8.73 19.09
N ARG A 77 17.04 9.95 18.70
CA ARG A 77 15.78 10.60 19.04
C ARG A 77 15.17 11.17 17.77
N PRO A 78 13.84 11.12 17.62
CA PRO A 78 13.19 11.91 16.60
C PRO A 78 13.63 13.37 16.68
N VAL A 79 13.77 14.03 15.56
CA VAL A 79 14.22 15.42 15.52
C VAL A 79 13.26 16.31 16.32
N GLY A 80 13.78 17.08 17.25
CA GLY A 80 12.99 17.97 18.10
C GLY A 80 12.37 17.33 19.35
N VAL A 81 12.49 16.02 19.55
CA VAL A 81 11.97 15.35 20.73
C VAL A 81 12.98 15.36 21.88
N THR A 82 12.56 15.84 23.04
CA THR A 82 13.40 15.91 24.25
C THR A 82 13.48 14.56 24.97
N GLY A 83 14.48 14.43 25.86
CA GLY A 83 14.58 13.22 26.68
C GLY A 83 13.44 13.05 27.69
N GLU A 84 12.76 14.12 28.08
CA GLU A 84 11.56 14.08 28.92
C GLU A 84 10.37 13.55 28.13
N GLN A 85 10.13 14.08 26.95
CA GLN A 85 9.08 13.61 26.05
C GLN A 85 9.25 12.13 25.70
N MET A 86 10.48 11.65 25.53
CA MET A 86 10.74 10.22 25.28
C MET A 86 10.36 9.31 26.44
N ARG A 87 10.20 9.83 27.66
CA ARG A 87 9.76 9.07 28.85
C ARG A 87 8.24 9.10 29.05
N MET A 88 7.52 9.97 28.34
CA MET A 88 6.06 10.01 28.37
C MET A 88 5.47 8.75 27.72
N ASN A 89 4.23 8.41 28.11
CA ASN A 89 3.45 7.47 27.29
C ASN A 89 3.14 8.09 25.93
N ALA A 90 2.76 7.26 24.97
CA ALA A 90 2.55 7.69 23.58
C ALA A 90 1.46 8.76 23.45
N MET A 91 0.36 8.64 24.21
CA MET A 91 -0.74 9.59 24.12
C MET A 91 -0.37 10.97 24.65
N ASP A 92 0.30 11.03 25.79
CA ASP A 92 0.76 12.30 26.38
C ASP A 92 1.84 12.94 25.51
N ARG A 93 2.77 12.15 25.01
CA ARG A 93 3.80 12.62 24.07
C ARG A 93 3.18 13.18 22.79
N THR A 94 2.20 12.51 22.23
CA THR A 94 1.49 12.98 21.03
C THR A 94 0.80 14.32 21.25
N LYS A 95 0.15 14.48 22.41
CA LYS A 95 -0.49 15.75 22.79
C LYS A 95 0.53 16.87 23.00
N ASP A 96 1.63 16.58 23.68
CA ASP A 96 2.68 17.56 24.01
C ASP A 96 3.44 18.03 22.75
N LEU A 97 3.71 17.11 21.84
CA LEU A 97 4.37 17.41 20.56
C LEU A 97 3.41 17.97 19.50
N GLY A 98 2.10 17.77 19.63
CA GLY A 98 1.15 17.98 18.52
C GLY A 98 1.44 17.07 17.32
N THR A 99 2.06 15.90 17.55
CA THR A 99 2.60 15.07 16.45
C THR A 99 2.57 13.60 16.82
N ILE A 100 2.10 12.75 15.92
CA ILE A 100 2.18 11.29 16.03
C ILE A 100 3.52 10.84 15.45
N LEU A 101 4.31 10.11 16.23
CA LEU A 101 5.57 9.51 15.79
C LEU A 101 5.29 8.12 15.19
N ALA A 102 5.51 7.93 13.90
CA ALA A 102 5.20 6.68 13.22
C ALA A 102 6.42 6.08 12.52
N CYS A 103 6.53 4.76 12.54
CA CYS A 103 7.51 4.00 11.77
C CYS A 103 6.82 3.23 10.65
N ALA A 104 7.46 3.17 9.48
CA ALA A 104 7.00 2.39 8.35
C ALA A 104 8.15 1.94 7.45
N ASP A 105 7.92 0.97 6.59
CA ASP A 105 8.86 0.61 5.53
C ASP A 105 8.84 1.68 4.43
N GLY A 106 10.01 2.19 4.08
CA GLY A 106 10.17 3.17 3.01
C GLY A 106 9.95 2.60 1.59
N TRP A 107 9.65 1.31 1.45
CA TRP A 107 9.56 0.58 0.18
C TRP A 107 8.33 -0.28 0.02
N PHE A 108 7.39 -0.19 0.89
CA PHE A 108 6.20 -1.04 0.93
C PHE A 108 5.02 -0.42 0.18
N TRP A 109 5.25 -0.05 -1.10
CA TRP A 109 4.17 0.46 -1.94
C TRP A 109 3.10 -0.60 -2.21
N PRO A 110 1.80 -0.26 -2.16
CA PRO A 110 1.18 1.07 -1.99
C PRO A 110 0.92 1.47 -0.54
N PHE A 111 1.36 0.71 0.44
CA PHE A 111 1.08 0.95 1.87
C PHE A 111 1.85 2.14 2.40
N SER A 112 3.16 2.12 2.23
CA SER A 112 4.05 3.19 2.70
C SER A 112 5.29 3.28 1.83
N ARG A 113 5.81 4.50 1.70
CA ARG A 113 7.12 4.76 1.10
C ARG A 113 7.60 6.17 1.38
N THR A 114 8.90 6.40 1.22
CA THR A 114 9.49 7.71 1.13
C THR A 114 9.61 8.15 -0.33
N ALA A 115 9.17 9.35 -0.66
CA ALA A 115 9.38 9.97 -1.96
C ALA A 115 10.79 10.58 -2.07
N ARG A 116 11.19 11.04 -3.26
CA ARG A 116 12.54 11.63 -3.49
C ARG A 116 12.85 12.86 -2.65
N ASN A 117 11.82 13.63 -2.29
CA ASN A 117 11.90 14.81 -1.42
C ASN A 117 11.75 14.45 0.06
N ASN A 118 11.82 13.15 0.42
CA ASN A 118 11.54 12.61 1.74
C ASN A 118 10.09 12.79 2.23
N GLU A 119 9.16 13.22 1.39
CA GLU A 119 7.75 13.25 1.76
C GLU A 119 7.18 11.84 1.93
N PRO A 120 6.46 11.60 3.03
CA PRO A 120 5.75 10.35 3.23
C PRO A 120 4.63 10.16 2.21
N ALA A 121 4.50 8.95 1.66
CA ALA A 121 3.44 8.60 0.72
C ALA A 121 2.98 7.16 0.94
N GLY A 122 1.76 6.84 0.52
CA GLY A 122 1.15 5.53 0.61
C GLY A 122 -0.19 5.56 1.33
N LEU A 123 -0.98 4.51 1.14
CA LEU A 123 -2.35 4.47 1.69
C LEU A 123 -2.38 4.50 3.22
N GLU A 124 -1.45 3.82 3.90
CA GLU A 124 -1.41 3.84 5.37
C GLU A 124 -0.91 5.18 5.91
N VAL A 125 0.04 5.81 5.21
CA VAL A 125 0.48 7.17 5.53
C VAL A 125 -0.69 8.15 5.37
N GLU A 126 -1.52 7.97 4.35
CA GLU A 126 -2.69 8.82 4.14
C GLU A 126 -3.78 8.58 5.20
N ILE A 127 -4.02 7.33 5.59
CA ILE A 127 -4.93 6.99 6.69
C ILE A 127 -4.45 7.66 7.98
N LEU A 128 -3.16 7.51 8.34
CA LEU A 128 -2.58 8.13 9.52
C LEU A 128 -2.67 9.67 9.46
N ASN A 129 -2.44 10.26 8.30
CA ASN A 129 -2.55 11.71 8.12
C ASN A 129 -4.01 12.20 8.23
N SER A 130 -4.99 11.40 7.79
CA SER A 130 -6.41 11.70 8.00
C SER A 130 -6.77 11.68 9.49
N ILE A 131 -6.28 10.68 10.24
CA ILE A 131 -6.46 10.61 11.69
C ILE A 131 -5.83 11.83 12.36
N ALA A 132 -4.58 12.13 12.05
CA ALA A 132 -3.86 13.25 12.63
C ALA A 132 -4.59 14.59 12.39
N LYS A 133 -5.01 14.86 11.16
CA LYS A 133 -5.72 16.10 10.79
C LYS A 133 -7.06 16.28 11.53
N LYS A 134 -7.81 15.21 11.77
CA LYS A 134 -9.06 15.27 12.53
C LYS A 134 -8.85 15.72 13.96
N HIS A 135 -7.67 15.58 14.50
CA HIS A 135 -7.30 15.89 15.87
C HIS A 135 -6.28 17.04 16.00
N ASP A 136 -6.13 17.85 14.94
CA ASP A 136 -5.16 18.96 14.88
C ASP A 136 -3.72 18.52 15.18
N LEU A 137 -3.36 17.31 14.76
CA LEU A 137 -2.03 16.73 14.92
C LEU A 137 -1.28 16.70 13.58
N ASN A 138 0.04 16.62 13.68
CA ASN A 138 0.93 16.30 12.57
C ASN A 138 1.36 14.82 12.63
N ILE A 139 2.07 14.37 11.61
CA ILE A 139 2.76 13.09 11.59
C ILE A 139 4.26 13.31 11.39
N ASP A 140 5.08 12.54 12.09
CA ASP A 140 6.52 12.44 11.85
C ASP A 140 6.85 10.97 11.54
N MET A 141 7.40 10.74 10.35
CA MET A 141 7.62 9.40 9.80
C MET A 141 9.07 9.00 9.89
N MET A 142 9.33 7.89 10.57
CA MET A 142 10.63 7.23 10.55
C MET A 142 10.57 6.00 9.63
N TRP A 143 11.54 5.93 8.72
CA TRP A 143 11.66 4.83 7.80
C TRP A 143 12.54 3.73 8.38
N VAL A 144 11.98 2.54 8.51
CA VAL A 144 12.66 1.36 9.04
C VAL A 144 12.59 0.22 8.02
N ASN A 145 13.59 -0.62 8.00
CA ASN A 145 13.54 -1.81 7.17
C ASN A 145 12.67 -2.87 7.86
N MET A 146 11.48 -3.10 7.32
CA MET A 146 10.51 -4.10 7.78
C MET A 146 10.79 -5.49 7.17
N SER A 147 11.95 -5.69 6.57
CA SER A 147 12.34 -6.99 6.02
C SER A 147 12.19 -8.09 7.07
N THR A 148 11.43 -9.10 6.72
CA THR A 148 11.12 -10.26 7.59
C THR A 148 12.29 -11.23 7.76
N ARG A 149 13.46 -10.92 7.22
CA ARG A 149 14.62 -11.82 7.27
C ARG A 149 14.96 -12.29 8.69
N PHE A 150 14.65 -11.46 9.69
CA PHE A 150 14.85 -11.77 11.11
C PHE A 150 13.55 -11.90 11.91
N GLY A 151 12.38 -11.77 11.23
CA GLY A 151 11.10 -11.60 11.90
C GLY A 151 10.94 -10.18 12.50
N TYR A 152 9.73 -9.70 12.65
CA TYR A 152 9.47 -8.36 13.17
C TYR A 152 9.91 -8.19 14.64
N GLY A 153 9.69 -9.20 15.47
CA GLY A 153 9.97 -9.18 16.91
C GLY A 153 11.35 -9.72 17.32
N ALA A 154 12.14 -10.25 16.40
CA ALA A 154 13.45 -10.81 16.73
C ALA A 154 14.47 -9.73 17.10
N PRO A 155 15.50 -10.03 17.89
CA PRO A 155 16.61 -9.11 18.14
C PRO A 155 17.23 -8.62 16.82
N GLY A 156 17.26 -7.29 16.64
CA GLY A 156 17.66 -6.64 15.38
C GLY A 156 16.58 -6.61 14.30
N GLY A 157 15.37 -7.10 14.58
CA GLY A 157 14.18 -6.94 13.72
C GLY A 157 13.56 -5.55 13.80
N ALA A 158 12.53 -5.32 13.00
CA ALA A 158 11.91 -4.02 12.84
C ALA A 158 11.43 -3.39 14.15
N PHE A 159 10.82 -4.16 15.05
CA PHE A 159 10.33 -3.64 16.34
C PHE A 159 11.46 -3.35 17.31
N ASP A 160 12.50 -4.18 17.34
CA ASP A 160 13.69 -3.91 18.17
C ASP A 160 14.41 -2.64 17.72
N LEU A 161 14.44 -2.37 16.42
CA LEU A 161 15.08 -1.19 15.84
C LEU A 161 14.22 0.07 15.86
N SER A 162 12.95 -0.02 16.18
CA SER A 162 11.98 1.08 16.11
C SER A 162 11.23 1.32 17.44
N ILE A 163 10.07 0.71 17.55
CA ILE A 163 9.12 0.95 18.66
C ILE A 163 9.68 0.56 20.03
N ASN A 164 10.47 -0.53 20.10
CA ASN A 164 11.08 -0.95 21.37
C ASN A 164 12.17 0.02 21.85
N ARG A 165 12.73 0.81 20.95
CA ARG A 165 13.67 1.89 21.29
C ARG A 165 13.01 3.24 21.50
N GLY A 166 11.71 3.30 21.36
CA GLY A 166 10.94 4.54 21.52
C GLY A 166 11.13 5.53 20.36
N LEU A 167 11.51 5.05 19.17
CA LEU A 167 11.71 5.92 18.00
C LEU A 167 10.37 6.34 17.38
N CYS A 168 9.32 5.58 17.62
CA CYS A 168 7.96 5.87 17.20
C CYS A 168 6.96 5.26 18.18
N ASP A 169 5.73 5.72 18.09
CA ASP A 169 4.61 5.28 18.92
C ASP A 169 3.78 4.20 18.24
N ILE A 170 3.87 4.15 16.89
CA ILE A 170 3.09 3.24 16.07
C ILE A 170 3.92 2.76 14.88
N VAL A 171 3.76 1.50 14.52
CA VAL A 171 4.40 0.87 13.34
C VAL A 171 3.33 0.49 12.34
N LEU A 172 3.44 1.02 11.13
CA LEU A 172 2.54 0.74 10.01
C LEU A 172 2.99 -0.51 9.24
N GLY A 173 2.12 -1.05 8.39
CA GLY A 173 2.48 -2.09 7.41
C GLY A 173 2.51 -3.51 7.95
N LEU A 174 1.75 -3.81 8.99
CA LEU A 174 1.69 -5.15 9.54
C LEU A 174 0.52 -5.95 8.98
N THR A 175 0.74 -7.26 8.87
CA THR A 175 -0.31 -8.22 8.52
C THR A 175 -0.59 -9.12 9.71
N VAL A 176 -1.87 -9.39 9.97
CA VAL A 176 -2.32 -10.29 11.03
C VAL A 176 -2.75 -11.60 10.42
N THR A 177 -2.11 -12.68 10.82
CA THR A 177 -2.35 -14.05 10.31
C THR A 177 -3.14 -14.92 11.29
N GLY A 178 -3.95 -14.34 12.16
CA GLY A 178 -4.70 -15.10 13.16
C GLY A 178 -3.85 -15.50 14.38
N SER A 179 -4.13 -16.68 14.97
CA SER A 179 -3.55 -17.10 16.26
C SER A 179 -2.05 -17.44 16.23
N ASP A 180 -1.44 -17.57 15.05
CA ASP A 180 -0.08 -18.10 14.90
C ASP A 180 0.95 -17.03 14.53
N ASP A 181 0.71 -15.78 14.87
CA ASP A 181 1.63 -14.71 14.53
C ASP A 181 2.89 -14.73 15.42
N HIS A 182 3.81 -15.60 15.06
CA HIS A 182 5.16 -15.67 15.63
C HIS A 182 6.01 -14.42 15.34
N GLN A 183 5.45 -13.45 14.61
CA GLN A 183 6.20 -12.26 14.19
C GLN A 183 6.23 -11.19 15.27
N LEU A 184 5.29 -11.20 16.21
CA LEU A 184 5.28 -10.30 17.35
C LEU A 184 5.81 -10.99 18.61
N ASP A 185 6.51 -10.23 19.45
CA ASP A 185 6.63 -10.57 20.85
C ASP A 185 5.34 -10.12 21.57
N PRO A 186 4.40 -11.02 21.86
CA PRO A 186 3.12 -10.65 22.45
C PRO A 186 3.25 -10.07 23.85
N SER A 187 4.45 -10.14 24.44
CA SER A 187 4.74 -9.50 25.72
C SER A 187 4.93 -7.99 25.60
N GLN A 188 5.27 -7.49 24.43
CA GLN A 188 5.65 -6.09 24.22
C GLN A 188 4.78 -5.34 23.21
N ILE A 189 4.36 -5.98 22.14
CA ILE A 189 3.62 -5.39 21.02
C ILE A 189 2.20 -5.94 20.97
N VAL A 190 1.25 -5.09 20.61
CA VAL A 190 -0.14 -5.45 20.29
C VAL A 190 -0.52 -4.85 18.96
N TYR A 191 -1.48 -5.45 18.28
CA TYR A 191 -2.09 -4.86 17.09
C TYR A 191 -3.19 -3.86 17.45
N SER A 192 -3.33 -2.84 16.61
CA SER A 192 -4.59 -2.09 16.52
C SER A 192 -5.73 -2.99 16.04
N LYS A 193 -6.96 -2.48 16.04
CA LYS A 193 -8.00 -3.09 15.22
C LYS A 193 -7.53 -3.18 13.77
N PRO A 194 -7.85 -4.28 13.07
CA PRO A 194 -7.61 -4.35 11.64
C PRO A 194 -8.52 -3.38 10.89
N PHE A 195 -7.99 -2.76 9.81
CA PHE A 195 -8.71 -1.74 9.07
C PHE A 195 -9.01 -2.14 7.60
N MET A 196 -8.35 -3.14 7.09
CA MET A 196 -8.61 -3.73 5.77
C MET A 196 -8.07 -5.14 5.71
N ARG A 197 -8.43 -5.84 4.65
CA ARG A 197 -7.87 -7.15 4.32
C ARG A 197 -7.08 -7.09 3.03
N THR A 198 -6.00 -7.85 2.98
CA THR A 198 -5.21 -8.13 1.78
C THR A 198 -5.24 -9.62 1.46
N GLY A 199 -4.80 -10.00 0.28
CA GLY A 199 -4.71 -11.40 -0.11
C GLY A 199 -4.27 -11.58 -1.55
N PHE A 200 -4.15 -12.82 -1.99
CA PHE A 200 -3.89 -13.11 -3.40
C PHE A 200 -5.17 -12.93 -4.21
N VAL A 201 -5.05 -12.20 -5.30
CA VAL A 201 -6.16 -11.87 -6.21
C VAL A 201 -5.92 -12.42 -7.61
N LEU A 202 -7.00 -12.82 -8.27
CA LEU A 202 -6.96 -13.30 -9.64
C LEU A 202 -6.95 -12.12 -10.62
N VAL A 203 -5.93 -12.08 -11.45
CA VAL A 203 -5.74 -11.09 -12.52
C VAL A 203 -5.76 -11.80 -13.86
N THR A 204 -6.44 -11.23 -14.83
CA THR A 204 -6.65 -11.85 -16.15
C THR A 204 -6.37 -10.88 -17.29
N GLN A 205 -6.00 -11.43 -18.45
CA GLN A 205 -5.90 -10.71 -19.71
C GLN A 205 -6.26 -11.61 -20.89
N GLY A 206 -6.48 -11.00 -22.06
CA GLY A 206 -6.68 -11.73 -23.31
C GLY A 206 -7.74 -12.83 -23.22
N PRO A 207 -7.39 -14.09 -23.53
CA PRO A 207 -8.31 -15.23 -23.49
C PRO A 207 -8.89 -15.53 -22.12
N ALA A 208 -8.18 -15.16 -21.04
CA ALA A 208 -8.58 -15.42 -19.67
C ALA A 208 -9.57 -14.41 -19.09
N LYS A 209 -10.00 -13.39 -19.83
CA LYS A 209 -10.90 -12.32 -19.32
C LYS A 209 -12.26 -12.80 -18.77
N GLY A 210 -12.67 -14.00 -19.11
CA GLY A 210 -13.92 -14.58 -18.62
C GLY A 210 -13.80 -15.41 -17.35
N LEU A 211 -12.60 -15.60 -16.83
CA LEU A 211 -12.38 -16.34 -15.58
C LEU A 211 -12.98 -15.63 -14.39
N THR A 212 -13.55 -16.39 -13.47
CA THR A 212 -14.13 -15.90 -12.22
C THR A 212 -13.53 -16.56 -10.99
N SER A 213 -12.88 -17.71 -11.17
CA SER A 213 -12.34 -18.53 -10.09
C SER A 213 -11.03 -19.24 -10.48
N LEU A 214 -10.35 -19.83 -9.51
CA LEU A 214 -9.20 -20.71 -9.76
C LEU A 214 -9.62 -22.04 -10.41
N ASP A 215 -10.83 -22.50 -10.16
CA ASP A 215 -11.35 -23.71 -10.81
C ASP A 215 -11.50 -23.53 -12.31
N ASP A 216 -11.87 -22.32 -12.77
CA ASP A 216 -11.91 -22.01 -14.19
C ASP A 216 -10.53 -22.15 -14.84
N VAL A 217 -9.45 -21.76 -14.16
CA VAL A 217 -8.07 -21.92 -14.63
C VAL A 217 -7.77 -23.38 -14.93
N LYS A 218 -8.13 -24.26 -13.99
CA LYS A 218 -7.92 -25.70 -14.10
C LYS A 218 -8.71 -26.32 -15.25
N ASN A 219 -9.95 -25.87 -15.43
CA ASN A 219 -10.87 -26.44 -16.40
C ASN A 219 -10.65 -25.94 -17.84
N LEU A 220 -10.14 -24.71 -18.00
CA LEU A 220 -10.03 -24.04 -19.30
C LEU A 220 -8.62 -24.05 -19.90
N ASN A 221 -7.69 -24.80 -19.29
CA ASN A 221 -6.29 -24.87 -19.74
C ASN A 221 -5.62 -23.49 -19.92
N VAL A 222 -5.90 -22.59 -18.98
CA VAL A 222 -5.34 -21.23 -18.93
C VAL A 222 -3.95 -21.29 -18.35
N LYS A 223 -3.00 -20.56 -18.94
CA LYS A 223 -1.66 -20.43 -18.40
C LYS A 223 -1.67 -19.48 -17.19
N LEU A 224 -1.52 -20.03 -16.01
CA LEU A 224 -1.50 -19.28 -14.74
C LEU A 224 -0.06 -18.97 -14.34
N GLY A 225 0.21 -17.71 -14.00
CA GLY A 225 1.46 -17.27 -13.40
C GLY A 225 1.33 -17.03 -11.90
N LEU A 226 2.32 -17.46 -11.12
CA LEU A 226 2.38 -17.29 -9.67
C LEU A 226 3.74 -16.75 -9.22
N PRO A 227 3.82 -15.98 -8.12
CA PRO A 227 5.11 -15.69 -7.49
C PRO A 227 5.68 -16.97 -6.86
N ALA A 228 6.93 -17.29 -7.19
CA ALA A 228 7.65 -18.43 -6.62
C ALA A 228 7.85 -18.24 -5.11
N TYR A 229 7.93 -19.35 -4.39
CA TYR A 229 8.15 -19.38 -2.93
C TYR A 229 7.08 -18.57 -2.16
N SER A 230 5.86 -18.59 -2.64
CA SER A 230 4.73 -17.92 -2.01
C SER A 230 3.73 -18.95 -1.51
N PRO A 231 2.92 -18.62 -0.49
CA PRO A 231 1.84 -19.50 -0.05
C PRO A 231 0.90 -19.89 -1.20
N MET A 232 0.76 -19.02 -2.22
CA MET A 232 -0.08 -19.32 -3.37
C MET A 232 0.54 -20.37 -4.30
N SER A 233 1.88 -20.42 -4.46
CA SER A 233 2.53 -21.50 -5.23
C SER A 233 2.39 -22.84 -4.54
N ASP A 234 2.57 -22.87 -3.23
CA ASP A 234 2.42 -24.08 -2.42
C ASP A 234 0.98 -24.60 -2.50
N TYR A 235 0.00 -23.70 -2.35
CA TYR A 235 -1.41 -24.05 -2.49
C TYR A 235 -1.75 -24.60 -3.88
N ALA A 236 -1.19 -24.02 -4.93
CA ALA A 236 -1.44 -24.48 -6.30
C ALA A 236 -0.86 -25.89 -6.53
N ASP A 237 0.34 -26.16 -6.02
CA ASP A 237 0.95 -27.49 -6.06
C ASP A 237 0.10 -28.53 -5.33
N GLU A 238 -0.31 -28.23 -4.11
CA GLU A 238 -1.12 -29.12 -3.26
C GLU A 238 -2.49 -29.44 -3.90
N ASN A 239 -3.07 -28.47 -4.62
CA ASN A 239 -4.37 -28.63 -5.27
C ASN A 239 -4.28 -29.03 -6.74
N GLY A 240 -3.07 -29.31 -7.26
CA GLY A 240 -2.86 -29.74 -8.64
C GLY A 240 -3.34 -28.71 -9.67
N ILE A 241 -3.15 -27.42 -9.39
CA ILE A 241 -3.47 -26.31 -10.31
C ILE A 241 -2.27 -26.07 -11.21
N PRO A 242 -2.37 -26.28 -12.54
CA PRO A 242 -1.27 -26.04 -13.46
C PRO A 242 -0.83 -24.58 -13.46
N HIS A 243 0.46 -24.30 -13.26
CA HIS A 243 0.96 -22.94 -13.18
C HIS A 243 2.45 -22.85 -13.57
N GLU A 244 2.89 -21.62 -13.85
CA GLU A 244 4.29 -21.25 -13.98
C GLU A 244 4.68 -20.30 -12.86
N THR A 245 5.85 -20.48 -12.23
CA THR A 245 6.32 -19.60 -11.17
C THR A 245 7.35 -18.61 -11.65
N PHE A 246 7.28 -17.39 -11.10
CA PHE A 246 8.18 -16.28 -11.38
C PHE A 246 8.73 -15.68 -10.09
N PHE A 247 9.95 -15.20 -10.13
CA PHE A 247 10.53 -14.56 -8.95
C PHE A 247 9.89 -13.19 -8.70
N GLN A 248 9.06 -13.08 -7.66
CA GLN A 248 8.29 -11.90 -7.23
C GLN A 248 7.08 -11.56 -8.13
N ASN A 249 6.09 -10.84 -7.54
CA ASN A 249 4.83 -10.46 -8.19
C ASN A 249 5.03 -9.65 -9.49
N PHE A 250 6.04 -8.77 -9.53
CA PHE A 250 6.25 -7.92 -10.71
C PHE A 250 6.70 -8.74 -11.94
N ARG A 251 7.42 -9.86 -11.73
CA ARG A 251 7.81 -10.74 -12.85
C ARG A 251 6.62 -11.55 -13.38
N VAL A 252 5.65 -11.86 -12.54
CA VAL A 252 4.39 -12.46 -12.99
C VAL A 252 3.66 -11.48 -13.92
N ILE A 253 3.60 -10.20 -13.54
CA ILE A 253 2.98 -9.17 -14.38
C ILE A 253 3.77 -8.93 -15.68
N ASP A 254 5.09 -8.93 -15.64
CA ASP A 254 5.90 -8.87 -16.86
C ASP A 254 5.55 -10.03 -17.79
N ALA A 255 5.45 -11.25 -17.27
CA ALA A 255 5.09 -12.44 -18.06
C ALA A 255 3.67 -12.34 -18.65
N MET A 256 2.72 -11.73 -17.90
CA MET A 256 1.38 -11.44 -18.47
C MET A 256 1.47 -10.46 -19.62
N VAL A 257 2.12 -9.32 -19.44
CA VAL A 257 2.24 -8.29 -20.51
C VAL A 257 2.96 -8.82 -21.73
N GLU A 258 3.93 -9.71 -21.55
CA GLU A 258 4.64 -10.41 -22.64
C GLU A 258 3.84 -11.57 -23.27
N GLY A 259 2.64 -11.88 -22.76
CA GLY A 259 1.78 -12.95 -23.27
C GLY A 259 2.27 -14.37 -22.98
N LYS A 260 3.16 -14.54 -22.00
CA LYS A 260 3.64 -15.85 -21.53
C LYS A 260 2.59 -16.57 -20.70
N VAL A 261 1.85 -15.81 -19.90
CA VAL A 261 0.72 -16.29 -19.10
C VAL A 261 -0.53 -15.46 -19.36
N ASP A 262 -1.71 -16.08 -19.21
CA ASP A 262 -3.01 -15.47 -19.50
C ASP A 262 -3.69 -14.96 -18.23
N ALA A 263 -3.38 -15.57 -17.10
CA ALA A 263 -3.89 -15.22 -15.78
C ALA A 263 -2.75 -15.22 -14.76
N ALA A 264 -2.96 -14.55 -13.65
CA ALA A 264 -2.03 -14.52 -12.53
C ALA A 264 -2.76 -14.50 -11.19
N MET A 265 -2.20 -15.16 -10.19
CA MET A 265 -2.56 -14.91 -8.80
C MET A 265 -1.41 -14.15 -8.16
N ILE A 266 -1.66 -12.90 -7.79
CA ILE A 266 -0.67 -12.03 -7.17
C ILE A 266 -1.24 -11.39 -5.91
N TRP A 267 -0.36 -10.96 -5.02
CA TRP A 267 -0.78 -10.20 -3.84
C TRP A 267 -1.48 -8.89 -4.23
N SER A 268 -2.59 -8.57 -3.57
CA SER A 268 -3.46 -7.44 -3.92
C SER A 268 -2.72 -6.08 -3.96
N GLY A 269 -1.73 -5.86 -3.09
CA GLY A 269 -0.88 -4.68 -3.12
C GLY A 269 -0.04 -4.57 -4.39
N ALA A 270 0.33 -5.68 -5.01
CA ALA A 270 1.11 -5.68 -6.24
C ALA A 270 0.37 -5.14 -7.46
N ILE A 271 -0.97 -5.12 -7.44
CA ILE A 271 -1.79 -4.55 -8.53
C ILE A 271 -1.49 -3.07 -8.73
N SER A 272 -1.44 -2.31 -7.65
CA SER A 272 -1.12 -0.88 -7.70
C SER A 272 0.26 -0.65 -8.33
N GLN A 273 1.26 -1.41 -7.89
CA GLN A 273 2.60 -1.37 -8.45
C GLN A 273 2.65 -1.79 -9.92
N ALA A 274 1.89 -2.83 -10.28
CA ALA A 274 1.82 -3.34 -11.65
C ALA A 274 1.28 -2.27 -12.62
N LYS A 275 0.21 -1.59 -12.25
CA LYS A 275 -0.37 -0.50 -13.06
C LYS A 275 0.58 0.66 -13.27
N LEU A 276 1.40 0.98 -12.27
CA LEU A 276 2.43 2.02 -12.38
C LEU A 276 3.59 1.60 -13.30
N ASN A 277 4.06 0.36 -13.18
CA ASN A 277 5.23 -0.12 -13.89
C ASN A 277 4.93 -0.52 -15.34
N ARG A 278 3.71 -0.97 -15.61
CA ARG A 278 3.27 -1.49 -16.92
C ARG A 278 1.93 -0.85 -17.32
N PRO A 279 1.90 0.48 -17.52
CA PRO A 279 0.66 1.19 -17.88
C PRO A 279 0.07 0.71 -19.23
N GLU A 280 0.89 0.14 -20.11
CA GLU A 280 0.44 -0.47 -21.37
C GLU A 280 -0.26 -1.82 -21.19
N GLY A 281 -0.13 -2.43 -20.01
CA GLY A 281 -0.68 -3.75 -19.72
C GLY A 281 -2.21 -3.76 -19.69
N GLN A 282 -2.80 -4.69 -20.43
CA GLN A 282 -4.26 -4.84 -20.52
C GLN A 282 -4.84 -5.84 -19.52
N PHE A 283 -4.09 -6.09 -18.46
CA PHE A 283 -4.53 -6.95 -17.36
C PHE A 283 -5.56 -6.25 -16.47
N GLN A 284 -6.47 -7.03 -15.94
CA GLN A 284 -7.47 -6.55 -14.98
C GLN A 284 -7.69 -7.57 -13.87
N MET A 285 -7.94 -7.08 -12.69
CA MET A 285 -8.38 -7.93 -11.59
C MET A 285 -9.79 -8.43 -11.86
N VAL A 286 -10.06 -9.68 -11.55
CA VAL A 286 -11.38 -10.27 -11.65
C VAL A 286 -12.32 -9.56 -10.67
N LYS A 287 -13.37 -8.94 -11.22
CA LYS A 287 -14.33 -8.17 -10.42
C LYS A 287 -15.07 -9.09 -9.45
N GLY A 288 -15.08 -8.72 -8.18
CA GLY A 288 -15.77 -9.48 -7.14
C GLY A 288 -15.02 -10.73 -6.68
N TYR A 289 -13.82 -10.97 -7.17
CA TYR A 289 -12.99 -12.05 -6.66
C TYR A 289 -12.66 -11.80 -5.18
N VAL A 290 -12.91 -12.78 -4.36
CA VAL A 290 -12.57 -12.75 -2.92
C VAL A 290 -11.41 -13.71 -2.70
N PRO A 291 -10.30 -13.27 -2.11
CA PRO A 291 -9.19 -14.15 -1.79
C PRO A 291 -9.64 -15.34 -0.96
N ILE A 292 -9.10 -16.50 -1.26
CA ILE A 292 -9.40 -17.74 -0.50
C ILE A 292 -8.94 -17.58 0.96
N PRO A 293 -9.58 -18.26 1.92
CA PRO A 293 -9.31 -18.05 3.34
C PRO A 293 -7.82 -18.16 3.73
N GLU A 294 -7.12 -19.13 3.16
CA GLU A 294 -5.73 -19.43 3.44
C GLU A 294 -4.76 -18.39 2.83
N MET A 295 -5.25 -17.57 1.90
CA MET A 295 -4.46 -16.62 1.12
C MET A 295 -4.89 -15.17 1.37
N ARG A 296 -5.37 -14.87 2.57
CA ARG A 296 -5.81 -13.53 2.97
C ARG A 296 -5.39 -13.19 4.39
N TRP A 297 -5.09 -11.92 4.61
CA TRP A 297 -4.58 -11.39 5.88
C TRP A 297 -5.23 -10.05 6.16
N ASP A 298 -5.49 -9.78 7.43
CA ASP A 298 -5.90 -8.46 7.87
C ASP A 298 -4.67 -7.55 8.03
N SER A 299 -4.82 -6.28 7.71
CA SER A 299 -3.81 -5.24 7.93
C SER A 299 -4.14 -4.49 9.21
N ALA A 300 -3.14 -4.32 10.06
CA ALA A 300 -3.21 -3.61 11.32
C ALA A 300 -1.91 -2.86 11.59
N TRP A 301 -1.90 -2.01 12.61
CA TRP A 301 -0.71 -1.30 13.06
C TRP A 301 -0.22 -1.85 14.40
N GLY A 302 1.09 -1.81 14.61
CA GLY A 302 1.72 -2.27 15.85
C GLY A 302 1.90 -1.15 16.85
N LEU A 303 1.60 -1.43 18.13
CA LEU A 303 1.77 -0.50 19.24
C LEU A 303 2.39 -1.23 20.43
N LYS A 304 3.01 -0.51 21.35
CA LYS A 304 3.42 -1.12 22.64
C LYS A 304 2.18 -1.52 23.41
N LYS A 305 2.23 -2.70 24.02
CA LYS A 305 1.15 -3.22 24.87
C LYS A 305 0.80 -2.31 26.05
N THR A 306 1.74 -1.50 26.51
CA THR A 306 1.56 -0.54 27.60
C THR A 306 0.81 0.71 27.18
N GLU A 307 0.71 1.00 25.86
CA GLU A 307 0.12 2.24 25.35
C GLU A 307 -1.40 2.11 25.12
N VAL A 308 -2.12 1.78 26.18
CA VAL A 308 -3.56 1.43 26.10
C VAL A 308 -4.42 2.59 25.59
N GLU A 309 -4.17 3.82 26.06
CA GLU A 309 -4.93 5.00 25.64
C GLU A 309 -4.64 5.37 24.18
N PHE A 310 -3.38 5.28 23.77
CA PHE A 310 -3.00 5.55 22.40
C PHE A 310 -3.56 4.50 21.44
N LYS A 311 -3.53 3.22 21.84
CA LYS A 311 -4.21 2.16 21.07
C LYS A 311 -5.70 2.44 20.92
N LYS A 312 -6.36 2.80 22.01
CA LYS A 312 -7.80 3.14 21.97
C LYS A 312 -8.07 4.31 21.02
N PHE A 313 -7.23 5.34 21.03
CA PHE A 313 -7.34 6.49 20.13
C PHE A 313 -7.26 6.07 18.66
N ILE A 314 -6.33 5.18 18.31
CA ILE A 314 -6.19 4.64 16.94
C ILE A 314 -7.37 3.75 16.58
N ASP A 315 -7.80 2.87 17.47
CA ASP A 315 -8.92 1.95 17.25
C ASP A 315 -10.25 2.70 17.06
N ASP A 316 -10.52 3.74 17.84
CA ASP A 316 -11.72 4.58 17.70
C ASP A 316 -11.70 5.33 16.35
N ALA A 317 -10.53 5.81 15.92
CA ALA A 317 -10.37 6.45 14.62
C ALA A 317 -10.61 5.47 13.46
N PHE A 318 -10.16 4.23 13.58
CA PHE A 318 -10.46 3.20 12.58
C PHE A 318 -11.96 2.88 12.51
N ASP A 319 -12.64 2.75 13.65
CA ASP A 319 -14.08 2.53 13.68
C ASP A 319 -14.81 3.63 12.89
N GLU A 320 -14.50 4.90 13.16
CA GLU A 320 -15.10 6.05 12.46
C GLU A 320 -14.81 6.03 10.96
N MET A 321 -13.56 5.74 10.57
CA MET A 321 -13.14 5.72 9.17
C MET A 321 -13.71 4.51 8.40
N LEU A 322 -13.94 3.39 9.09
CA LEU A 322 -14.62 2.21 8.52
C LEU A 322 -16.10 2.51 8.30
N GLU A 323 -16.78 3.06 9.30
CA GLU A 323 -18.20 3.43 9.23
C GLU A 323 -18.47 4.49 8.14
N SER A 324 -17.62 5.50 8.03
CA SER A 324 -17.73 6.53 7.00
C SER A 324 -17.33 6.06 5.60
N GLY A 325 -16.71 4.89 5.47
CA GLY A 325 -16.14 4.35 4.24
C GLY A 325 -14.89 5.12 3.75
N GLU A 326 -14.25 5.90 4.61
CA GLU A 326 -13.05 6.68 4.25
C GLU A 326 -11.88 5.76 3.91
N ILE A 327 -11.62 4.72 4.70
CA ILE A 327 -10.57 3.71 4.41
C ILE A 327 -10.79 3.08 3.04
N LYS A 328 -12.03 2.65 2.73
CA LYS A 328 -12.35 2.12 1.41
C LYS A 328 -11.99 3.08 0.29
N ARG A 329 -12.37 4.36 0.41
CA ARG A 329 -12.07 5.37 -0.61
C ARG A 329 -10.56 5.58 -0.78
N ILE A 330 -9.79 5.58 0.32
CA ILE A 330 -8.34 5.69 0.26
C ILE A 330 -7.76 4.49 -0.48
N VAL A 331 -8.08 3.25 -0.06
CA VAL A 331 -7.55 2.01 -0.66
C VAL A 331 -7.85 1.93 -2.16
N GLU A 332 -9.08 2.21 -2.57
CA GLU A 332 -9.51 2.17 -3.97
C GLU A 332 -8.80 3.23 -4.82
N ARG A 333 -8.51 4.42 -4.26
CA ARG A 333 -7.74 5.47 -4.93
C ARG A 333 -6.30 5.05 -5.25
N TYR A 334 -5.70 4.20 -4.43
CA TYR A 334 -4.41 3.57 -4.72
C TYR A 334 -4.51 2.40 -5.73
N GLY A 335 -5.69 2.16 -6.29
CA GLY A 335 -5.92 1.12 -7.29
C GLY A 335 -5.95 -0.30 -6.74
N MET A 336 -6.05 -0.45 -5.42
CA MET A 336 -6.22 -1.73 -4.75
C MET A 336 -7.71 -2.09 -4.61
N PRO A 337 -8.05 -3.38 -4.59
CA PRO A 337 -9.37 -3.81 -4.15
C PRO A 337 -9.49 -3.60 -2.63
N TYR A 338 -10.62 -3.08 -2.20
CA TYR A 338 -10.94 -3.02 -0.78
C TYR A 338 -11.71 -4.27 -0.35
N TYR A 339 -11.18 -4.94 0.66
CA TYR A 339 -11.86 -6.01 1.39
C TYR A 339 -11.97 -5.58 2.85
N PRO A 340 -13.18 -5.67 3.47
CA PRO A 340 -13.33 -5.35 4.88
C PRO A 340 -12.52 -6.32 5.75
N PRO A 341 -12.13 -5.92 6.97
CA PRO A 341 -11.48 -6.81 7.93
C PRO A 341 -12.30 -8.07 8.20
N MET A 342 -11.64 -9.12 8.68
CA MET A 342 -12.35 -10.30 9.21
C MET A 342 -13.07 -9.92 10.52
N GLU A 343 -14.28 -10.44 10.70
CA GLU A 343 -15.02 -10.32 11.96
C GLU A 343 -14.37 -11.13 13.09
#